data_9889a3b85b960deff8c425a9e1af80de
#
_entry.id   9889a3b85b960deff8c425a9e1af80de
#
_cell.length_a   1.000
_cell.length_b   1.000
_cell.length_c   1.000
_cell.angle_alpha   90.00
_cell.angle_beta   90.00
_cell.angle_gamma   90.00
#
_symmetry.space_group_name_H-M   'P 1'
#
loop_
_entity.id
_entity.type
_entity.pdbx_description
1 polymer ?
#
loop_
_entity_poly.entity_id
_entity_poly.type
_entity_poly.pdbx_seq_one_letter_code
_entity_poly.pdbx_strand_id
1 'polypeptide(L)'
;MEKFTVPCVAAIIEKITNNEKYILIQTRQKEDGAETNGMLELPDGKIREYENIFEALRREVKEETGLSITKILGEDNQISNFIKGNEVISYTPYCITQNLSGAYSIILNTFLCEAEGELLTETNESQNIHWIKIEELKKILKNNPEKIFLLHINALQKYLGI
;
A
#
# COMPACT_ATOMS: atom_id res chain seq x y z
N MET A 1 -29.43 1.32 -7.34
CA MET A 1 -28.34 2.27 -7.68
C MET A 1 -27.09 1.47 -8.04
N GLU A 2 -26.48 1.76 -9.16
CA GLU A 2 -25.24 1.14 -9.57
C GLU A 2 -24.11 1.50 -8.59
N LYS A 3 -23.25 0.52 -8.31
CA LYS A 3 -22.09 0.71 -7.42
C LYS A 3 -20.81 0.60 -8.23
N PHE A 4 -19.80 1.35 -7.85
CA PHE A 4 -18.52 1.42 -8.54
C PHE A 4 -17.39 0.95 -7.62
N THR A 5 -16.34 0.43 -8.23
CA THR A 5 -15.12 0.04 -7.52
C THR A 5 -14.36 1.28 -7.05
N VAL A 6 -13.81 1.21 -5.83
CA VAL A 6 -13.06 2.30 -5.22
C VAL A 6 -11.57 2.18 -5.57
N PRO A 7 -10.97 3.23 -6.18
CA PRO A 7 -9.53 3.25 -6.41
C PRO A 7 -8.76 3.52 -5.12
N CYS A 8 -7.73 2.72 -4.88
CA CYS A 8 -6.86 2.83 -3.70
C CYS A 8 -5.38 2.74 -4.09
N VAL A 9 -4.52 3.16 -3.17
CA VAL A 9 -3.06 3.08 -3.28
C VAL A 9 -2.49 2.29 -2.11
N ALA A 10 -1.36 1.62 -2.33
CA ALA A 10 -0.59 0.97 -1.29
C ALA A 10 0.91 1.11 -1.56
N ALA A 11 1.71 1.09 -0.50
CA ALA A 11 3.16 1.21 -0.58
C ALA A 11 3.86 -0.04 -0.06
N ILE A 12 4.74 -0.62 -0.88
CA ILE A 12 5.81 -1.50 -0.42
C ILE A 12 7.01 -0.60 -0.14
N ILE A 13 7.27 -0.32 1.13
CA ILE A 13 8.36 0.57 1.55
C ILE A 13 9.55 -0.29 1.96
N GLU A 14 10.65 -0.17 1.23
CA GLU A 14 11.87 -0.94 1.46
C GLU A 14 12.85 -0.22 2.38
N LYS A 15 13.58 -1.00 3.16
CA LYS A 15 14.73 -0.55 3.95
C LYS A 15 15.81 -1.62 3.93
N ILE A 16 17.06 -1.21 3.72
CA ILE A 16 18.23 -2.09 3.81
C ILE A 16 19.04 -1.68 5.03
N THR A 17 19.28 -2.60 5.94
CA THR A 17 20.09 -2.40 7.15
C THR A 17 20.95 -3.63 7.37
N ASN A 18 22.28 -3.43 7.52
CA ASN A 18 23.25 -4.53 7.73
C ASN A 18 23.16 -5.62 6.65
N ASN A 19 23.02 -5.22 5.37
CA ASN A 19 22.85 -6.12 4.21
C ASN A 19 21.59 -6.99 4.24
N GLU A 20 20.64 -6.70 5.13
CA GLU A 20 19.34 -7.34 5.17
C GLU A 20 18.26 -6.40 4.68
N LYS A 21 17.31 -6.93 3.93
CA LYS A 21 16.18 -6.19 3.39
C LYS A 21 14.94 -6.38 4.26
N TYR A 22 14.28 -5.27 4.54
CA TYR A 22 13.04 -5.18 5.30
C TYR A 22 11.99 -4.45 4.47
N ILE A 23 10.74 -4.74 4.75
CA ILE A 23 9.63 -3.89 4.32
C ILE A 23 8.79 -3.47 5.51
N LEU A 24 8.12 -2.34 5.36
CA LEU A 24 7.21 -1.83 6.38
C LEU A 24 5.88 -2.58 6.33
N ILE A 25 5.42 -3.01 7.49
CA ILE A 25 4.14 -3.69 7.65
C ILE A 25 3.45 -3.18 8.92
N GLN A 26 2.14 -3.28 8.95
CA GLN A 26 1.33 -2.88 10.09
C GLN A 26 0.22 -3.87 10.33
N THR A 27 -0.41 -3.79 11.50
CA THR A 27 -1.60 -4.57 11.83
C THR A 27 -2.85 -3.74 11.58
N ARG A 28 -3.74 -4.28 10.78
CA ARG A 28 -5.00 -3.66 10.41
C ARG A 28 -5.91 -3.47 11.62
N GLN A 29 -6.43 -2.27 11.79
CA GLN A 29 -7.34 -1.88 12.87
C GLN A 29 -8.35 -0.84 12.35
N LYS A 30 -9.27 -1.27 11.49
CA LYS A 30 -10.31 -0.41 10.92
C LYS A 30 -11.59 -0.48 11.74
N GLU A 31 -12.32 0.61 11.84
CA GLU A 31 -13.57 0.68 12.60
C GLU A 31 -14.64 -0.32 12.12
N ASP A 32 -14.73 -0.51 10.80
CA ASP A 32 -15.68 -1.41 10.14
C ASP A 32 -15.06 -2.74 9.70
N GLY A 33 -13.84 -3.02 10.12
CA GLY A 33 -13.02 -4.13 9.64
C GLY A 33 -13.00 -5.37 10.53
N ALA A 34 -14.07 -5.69 11.28
CA ALA A 34 -14.07 -6.71 12.34
C ALA A 34 -13.46 -8.06 11.93
N GLU A 35 -13.75 -8.56 10.72
CA GLU A 35 -13.21 -9.85 10.25
C GLU A 35 -11.76 -9.77 9.77
N THR A 36 -11.29 -8.58 9.38
CA THR A 36 -9.94 -8.36 8.85
C THR A 36 -9.01 -7.68 9.83
N ASN A 37 -9.52 -7.20 10.97
CA ASN A 37 -8.71 -6.63 12.03
C ASN A 37 -7.75 -7.68 12.61
N GLY A 38 -6.52 -7.28 12.87
CA GLY A 38 -5.45 -8.17 13.30
C GLY A 38 -4.63 -8.76 12.15
N MET A 39 -5.08 -8.64 10.90
CA MET A 39 -4.29 -9.04 9.74
C MET A 39 -3.14 -8.08 9.47
N LEU A 40 -2.05 -8.62 8.94
CA LEU A 40 -0.92 -7.81 8.47
C LEU A 40 -1.27 -7.14 7.15
N GLU A 41 -0.89 -5.88 7.00
CA GLU A 41 -1.13 -5.12 5.77
C GLU A 41 0.01 -4.16 5.45
N LEU A 42 0.08 -3.74 4.19
CA LEU A 42 0.88 -2.60 3.77
C LEU A 42 0.12 -1.30 4.10
N PRO A 43 0.82 -0.17 4.26
CA PRO A 43 0.15 1.13 4.30
C PRO A 43 -0.66 1.34 3.02
N ASP A 44 -1.94 1.67 3.16
CA ASP A 44 -2.86 1.84 2.04
C ASP A 44 -3.94 2.88 2.33
N GLY A 45 -4.65 3.30 1.30
CA GLY A 45 -5.80 4.16 1.46
C GLY A 45 -6.48 4.53 0.15
N LYS A 46 -7.59 5.24 0.27
CA LYS A 46 -8.41 5.67 -0.87
C LYS A 46 -7.84 6.91 -1.54
N ILE A 47 -7.95 6.97 -2.86
CA ILE A 47 -7.67 8.18 -3.63
C ILE A 47 -8.87 9.11 -3.51
N ARG A 48 -8.65 10.38 -3.15
CA ARG A 48 -9.70 11.40 -3.10
C ARG A 48 -10.06 11.88 -4.51
N GLU A 49 -11.22 12.46 -4.66
CA GLU A 49 -11.63 13.06 -5.93
C GLU A 49 -10.59 14.07 -6.42
N TYR A 50 -10.13 13.91 -7.67
CA TYR A 50 -9.09 14.73 -8.33
C TYR A 50 -7.70 14.73 -7.64
N GLU A 51 -7.48 13.92 -6.64
CA GLU A 51 -6.16 13.79 -6.01
C GLU A 51 -5.19 13.05 -6.94
N ASN A 52 -3.99 13.59 -7.11
CA ASN A 52 -2.92 12.90 -7.82
C ASN A 52 -2.56 11.61 -7.07
N ILE A 53 -2.43 10.49 -7.79
CA ILE A 53 -2.19 9.18 -7.16
C ILE A 53 -0.91 9.13 -6.32
N PHE A 54 0.15 9.82 -6.72
CA PHE A 54 1.40 9.87 -5.97
C PHE A 54 1.27 10.71 -4.69
N GLU A 55 0.48 11.78 -4.74
CA GLU A 55 0.16 12.59 -3.58
C GLU A 55 -0.75 11.81 -2.60
N ALA A 56 -1.71 11.06 -3.12
CA ALA A 56 -2.54 10.16 -2.30
C ALA A 56 -1.66 9.15 -1.54
N LEU A 57 -0.69 8.54 -2.22
CA LEU A 57 0.23 7.60 -1.60
C LEU A 57 1.09 8.26 -0.50
N ARG A 58 1.63 9.44 -0.77
CA ARG A 58 2.40 10.21 0.25
C ARG A 58 1.55 10.56 1.45
N ARG A 59 0.33 10.99 1.23
CA ARG A 59 -0.61 11.35 2.30
C ARG A 59 -0.95 10.13 3.16
N GLU A 60 -1.36 9.02 2.56
CA GLU A 60 -1.72 7.81 3.30
C GLU A 60 -0.54 7.23 4.09
N VAL A 61 0.65 7.15 3.49
CA VAL A 61 1.84 6.69 4.20
C VAL A 61 2.17 7.60 5.39
N LYS A 62 2.07 8.91 5.21
CA LYS A 62 2.31 9.87 6.31
C LYS A 62 1.29 9.72 7.43
N GLU A 63 0.01 9.63 7.08
CA GLU A 63 -1.08 9.48 8.04
C GLU A 63 -1.01 8.16 8.82
N GLU A 64 -0.71 7.05 8.14
CA GLU A 64 -0.72 5.72 8.75
C GLU A 64 0.59 5.34 9.45
N THR A 65 1.73 5.87 9.01
CA THR A 65 3.04 5.40 9.50
C THR A 65 3.92 6.48 10.14
N GLY A 66 3.67 7.74 9.84
CA GLY A 66 4.53 8.86 10.22
C GLY A 66 5.70 9.11 9.26
N LEU A 67 5.99 8.17 8.37
CA LEU A 67 7.09 8.31 7.41
C LEU A 67 6.75 9.27 6.27
N SER A 68 7.79 9.90 5.72
CA SER A 68 7.70 10.69 4.49
C SER A 68 8.35 9.91 3.34
N ILE A 69 7.60 9.68 2.26
CA ILE A 69 8.13 9.02 1.07
C ILE A 69 9.17 9.92 0.40
N THR A 70 10.36 9.37 0.16
CA THR A 70 11.46 10.05 -0.54
C THR A 70 11.54 9.66 -2.00
N LYS A 71 11.04 8.46 -2.36
CA LYS A 71 11.05 7.97 -3.74
C LYS A 71 9.88 7.03 -3.97
N ILE A 72 9.22 7.19 -5.11
CA ILE A 72 8.23 6.24 -5.66
C ILE A 72 8.77 5.74 -6.99
N LEU A 73 9.01 4.44 -7.10
CA LEU A 73 9.48 3.86 -8.34
C LEU A 73 8.42 4.01 -9.44
N GLY A 74 8.82 4.59 -10.57
CA GLY A 74 7.94 4.83 -11.70
C GLY A 74 7.27 6.21 -11.72
N GLU A 75 7.41 7.02 -10.66
CA GLU A 75 6.83 8.37 -10.64
C GLU A 75 7.40 9.27 -11.76
N ASP A 76 8.70 9.16 -12.04
CA ASP A 76 9.35 9.94 -13.08
C ASP A 76 8.92 9.56 -14.51
N ASN A 77 8.27 8.41 -14.66
CA ASN A 77 7.80 7.90 -15.95
C ASN A 77 6.35 8.30 -16.24
N GLN A 78 5.73 9.11 -15.39
CA GLN A 78 4.38 9.60 -15.65
C GLN A 78 4.34 10.52 -16.87
N ILE A 79 3.25 10.44 -17.60
CA ILE A 79 2.96 11.33 -18.73
C ILE A 79 1.82 12.25 -18.30
N SER A 80 2.02 13.55 -18.43
CA SER A 80 1.02 14.55 -18.09
C SER A 80 0.63 15.38 -19.31
N ASN A 81 -0.66 15.66 -19.42
CA ASN A 81 -1.19 16.59 -20.42
C ASN A 81 -2.21 17.52 -19.78
N PHE A 82 -2.17 18.77 -20.21
CA PHE A 82 -3.11 19.80 -19.77
C PHE A 82 -3.76 20.44 -20.99
N ILE A 83 -5.06 20.21 -21.17
CA ILE A 83 -5.81 20.70 -22.34
C ILE A 83 -7.15 21.26 -21.88
N LYS A 84 -7.42 22.53 -22.25
CA LYS A 84 -8.70 23.22 -21.97
C LYS A 84 -9.13 23.13 -20.48
N GLY A 85 -8.20 23.36 -19.59
CA GLY A 85 -8.46 23.35 -18.14
C GLY A 85 -8.54 21.95 -17.50
N ASN A 86 -8.30 20.89 -18.26
CA ASN A 86 -8.29 19.51 -17.76
C ASN A 86 -6.86 18.96 -17.75
N GLU A 87 -6.43 18.45 -16.62
CA GLU A 87 -5.16 17.76 -16.46
C GLU A 87 -5.40 16.25 -16.38
N VAL A 88 -4.59 15.50 -17.12
CA VAL A 88 -4.59 14.04 -17.06
C VAL A 88 -3.16 13.54 -16.88
N ILE A 89 -3.01 12.47 -16.09
CA ILE A 89 -1.73 11.78 -15.94
C ILE A 89 -1.89 10.30 -16.27
N SER A 90 -0.84 9.71 -16.82
CA SER A 90 -0.73 8.26 -17.03
C SER A 90 0.48 7.75 -16.26
N TYR A 91 0.33 6.59 -15.62
CA TYR A 91 1.35 6.01 -14.78
C TYR A 91 1.26 4.48 -14.81
N THR A 92 2.34 3.83 -14.37
CA THR A 92 2.39 2.37 -14.26
C THR A 92 2.75 1.98 -12.84
N PRO A 93 1.81 1.47 -12.05
CA PRO A 93 2.10 0.92 -10.73
C PRO A 93 2.98 -0.33 -10.83
N TYR A 94 3.61 -0.68 -9.72
CA TYR A 94 4.33 -1.96 -9.61
C TYR A 94 3.39 -3.16 -9.77
N CYS A 95 2.21 -3.09 -9.15
CA CYS A 95 1.19 -4.11 -9.22
C CYS A 95 -0.20 -3.48 -9.08
N ILE A 96 -1.16 -3.99 -9.83
CA ILE A 96 -2.57 -3.60 -9.71
C ILE A 96 -3.33 -4.85 -9.30
N THR A 97 -4.09 -4.76 -8.21
CA THR A 97 -4.91 -5.85 -7.68
C THR A 97 -6.37 -5.42 -7.64
N GLN A 98 -7.24 -6.20 -8.24
CA GLN A 98 -8.69 -5.99 -8.18
C GLN A 98 -9.34 -7.08 -7.31
N ASN A 99 -10.17 -6.67 -6.37
CA ASN A 99 -11.02 -7.60 -5.63
C ASN A 99 -12.29 -7.91 -6.42
N LEU A 100 -12.56 -9.17 -6.65
CA LEU A 100 -13.70 -9.63 -7.45
C LEU A 100 -14.88 -10.12 -6.61
N SER A 101 -14.75 -10.16 -5.28
CA SER A 101 -15.79 -10.67 -4.40
C SER A 101 -15.66 -10.17 -2.97
N GLY A 102 -16.70 -10.32 -2.18
CA GLY A 102 -16.70 -9.96 -0.76
C GLY A 102 -16.98 -8.48 -0.50
N ALA A 103 -16.53 -7.99 0.66
CA ALA A 103 -16.94 -6.69 1.20
C ALA A 103 -16.17 -5.49 0.61
N TYR A 104 -14.99 -5.71 0.03
CA TYR A 104 -14.10 -4.62 -0.39
C TYR A 104 -14.00 -4.54 -1.91
N SER A 105 -14.91 -3.77 -2.54
CA SER A 105 -14.87 -3.50 -3.99
C SER A 105 -13.79 -2.45 -4.30
N ILE A 106 -12.55 -2.90 -4.47
CA ILE A 106 -11.36 -2.05 -4.57
C ILE A 106 -10.51 -2.46 -5.78
N ILE A 107 -9.93 -1.46 -6.44
CA ILE A 107 -8.75 -1.60 -7.30
C ILE A 107 -7.59 -0.94 -6.57
N LEU A 108 -6.59 -1.74 -6.22
CA LEU A 108 -5.43 -1.34 -5.44
C LEU A 108 -4.21 -1.17 -6.33
N ASN A 109 -3.67 0.05 -6.37
CA ASN A 109 -2.44 0.39 -7.08
C ASN A 109 -1.29 0.36 -6.07
N THR A 110 -0.42 -0.63 -6.16
CA THR A 110 0.72 -0.81 -5.26
C THR A 110 2.00 -0.29 -5.91
N PHE A 111 2.76 0.52 -5.17
CA PHE A 111 4.04 1.10 -5.60
C PHE A 111 5.18 0.66 -4.71
N LEU A 112 6.38 0.53 -5.29
CA LEU A 112 7.62 0.37 -4.54
C LEU A 112 8.14 1.74 -4.13
N CYS A 113 8.47 1.91 -2.85
CA CYS A 113 8.83 3.19 -2.27
C CYS A 113 10.04 3.10 -1.35
N GLU A 114 10.72 4.23 -1.21
CA GLU A 114 11.66 4.50 -0.13
C GLU A 114 11.08 5.64 0.71
N ALA A 115 11.32 5.60 2.02
CA ALA A 115 10.80 6.60 2.95
C ALA A 115 11.78 6.84 4.09
N GLU A 116 11.61 7.98 4.76
CA GLU A 116 12.39 8.38 5.92
C GLU A 116 11.50 8.93 7.03
N GLY A 117 12.05 9.10 8.22
CA GLY A 117 11.36 9.65 9.38
C GLY A 117 11.20 8.64 10.51
N GLU A 118 10.39 9.00 11.49
CA GLU A 118 10.11 8.18 12.67
C GLU A 118 8.74 7.53 12.54
N LEU A 119 8.67 6.23 12.87
CA LEU A 119 7.42 5.49 12.89
C LEU A 119 6.51 5.97 14.02
N LEU A 120 5.22 6.13 13.71
CA LEU A 120 4.20 6.24 14.73
C LEU A 120 4.04 4.89 15.46
N THR A 121 3.60 4.91 16.71
CA THR A 121 3.34 3.70 17.49
C THR A 121 2.06 3.03 17.01
N GLU A 122 1.02 3.83 16.81
CA GLU A 122 -0.29 3.41 16.34
C GLU A 122 -1.06 4.60 15.77
N THR A 123 -2.11 4.30 15.02
CA THR A 123 -3.07 5.28 14.51
C THR A 123 -4.49 4.78 14.75
N ASN A 124 -5.50 5.50 14.29
CA ASN A 124 -6.90 5.05 14.36
C ASN A 124 -7.18 3.81 13.49
N GLU A 125 -6.33 3.54 12.49
CA GLU A 125 -6.56 2.49 11.50
C GLU A 125 -5.50 1.39 11.51
N SER A 126 -4.36 1.62 12.18
CA SER A 126 -3.21 0.72 12.19
C SER A 126 -2.53 0.65 13.54
N GLN A 127 -2.04 -0.54 13.86
CA GLN A 127 -1.26 -0.82 15.06
C GLN A 127 0.00 -1.58 14.69
N ASN A 128 0.94 -1.68 15.62
CA ASN A 128 2.15 -2.47 15.49
C ASN A 128 2.87 -2.22 14.16
N ILE A 129 3.11 -0.94 13.85
CA ILE A 129 3.82 -0.51 12.64
C ILE A 129 5.29 -0.84 12.83
N HIS A 130 5.83 -1.72 11.97
CA HIS A 130 7.21 -2.19 12.14
C HIS A 130 7.84 -2.66 10.82
N TRP A 131 9.16 -2.79 10.85
CA TRP A 131 9.95 -3.36 9.77
C TRP A 131 10.05 -4.87 9.93
N ILE A 132 9.63 -5.63 8.92
CA ILE A 132 9.73 -7.09 8.88
C ILE A 132 10.80 -7.53 7.88
N LYS A 133 11.59 -8.54 8.25
CA LYS A 133 12.55 -9.14 7.33
C LYS A 133 11.82 -9.85 6.20
N ILE A 134 12.35 -9.74 4.99
CA ILE A 134 11.78 -10.39 3.81
C ILE A 134 11.62 -11.90 4.01
N GLU A 135 12.61 -12.58 4.60
CA GLU A 135 12.56 -14.01 4.83
C GLU A 135 11.47 -14.43 5.83
N GLU A 136 11.20 -13.59 6.83
CA GLU A 136 10.09 -13.81 7.76
C GLU A 136 8.75 -13.65 7.07
N LEU A 137 8.58 -12.60 6.27
CA LEU A 137 7.35 -12.36 5.50
C LEU A 137 7.09 -13.49 4.49
N LYS A 138 8.13 -14.00 3.84
CA LYS A 138 8.00 -15.18 2.95
C LYS A 138 7.44 -16.39 3.68
N LYS A 139 7.90 -16.65 4.90
CA LYS A 139 7.39 -17.76 5.73
C LYS A 139 5.91 -17.57 6.06
N ILE A 140 5.51 -16.37 6.42
CA ILE A 140 4.10 -16.05 6.70
C ILE A 140 3.25 -16.28 5.46
N LEU A 141 3.66 -15.76 4.30
CA LEU A 141 2.92 -15.93 3.04
C LEU A 141 2.79 -17.39 2.59
N LYS A 142 3.82 -18.21 2.83
CA LYS A 142 3.81 -19.64 2.46
C LYS A 142 2.98 -20.49 3.41
N ASN A 143 3.05 -20.22 4.72
CA ASN A 143 2.48 -21.10 5.73
C ASN A 143 1.13 -20.63 6.27
N ASN A 144 0.91 -19.31 6.32
CA ASN A 144 -0.27 -18.70 6.91
C ASN A 144 -0.72 -17.47 6.11
N PRO A 145 -1.01 -17.60 4.79
CA PRO A 145 -1.38 -16.44 3.96
C PRO A 145 -2.64 -15.72 4.46
N GLU A 146 -3.50 -16.40 5.20
CA GLU A 146 -4.70 -15.84 5.82
C GLU A 146 -4.40 -14.79 6.90
N LYS A 147 -3.17 -14.71 7.37
CA LYS A 147 -2.72 -13.65 8.29
C LYS A 147 -2.48 -12.31 7.59
N ILE A 148 -2.47 -12.30 6.27
CA ILE A 148 -2.23 -11.10 5.47
C ILE A 148 -3.53 -10.66 4.82
N PHE A 149 -3.81 -9.36 4.88
CA PHE A 149 -4.99 -8.80 4.23
C PHE A 149 -4.94 -9.10 2.72
N LEU A 150 -5.99 -9.73 2.22
CA LEU A 150 -5.99 -10.39 0.91
C LEU A 150 -5.58 -9.48 -0.25
N LEU A 151 -5.89 -8.18 -0.18
CA LEU A 151 -5.57 -7.23 -1.26
C LEU A 151 -4.07 -7.01 -1.46
N HIS A 152 -3.24 -7.36 -0.48
CA HIS A 152 -1.79 -7.21 -0.56
C HIS A 152 -1.04 -8.48 -0.96
N ILE A 153 -1.70 -9.64 -0.91
CA ILE A 153 -1.05 -10.94 -1.14
C ILE A 153 -0.37 -11.01 -2.51
N ASN A 154 -1.09 -10.68 -3.58
CA ASN A 154 -0.55 -10.81 -4.95
C ASN A 154 0.65 -9.89 -5.19
N ALA A 155 0.59 -8.64 -4.70
CA ALA A 155 1.71 -7.70 -4.82
C ALA A 155 2.93 -8.17 -4.03
N LEU A 156 2.72 -8.70 -2.83
CA LEU A 156 3.79 -9.25 -2.00
C LEU A 156 4.39 -10.52 -2.60
N GLN A 157 3.58 -11.42 -3.15
CA GLN A 157 4.08 -12.61 -3.87
C GLN A 157 4.96 -12.21 -5.05
N LYS A 158 4.50 -11.27 -5.87
CA LYS A 158 5.30 -10.72 -6.98
C LYS A 158 6.63 -10.13 -6.48
N TYR A 159 6.58 -9.35 -5.42
CA TYR A 159 7.76 -8.70 -4.84
C TYR A 159 8.76 -9.70 -4.26
N LEU A 160 8.29 -10.73 -3.62
CA LEU A 160 9.11 -11.76 -2.99
C LEU A 160 9.53 -12.89 -3.95
N GLY A 161 9.00 -12.93 -5.16
CA GLY A 161 9.31 -13.95 -6.16
C GLY A 161 8.79 -15.35 -5.80
N ILE A 162 7.63 -15.43 -5.22
CA ILE A 162 7.00 -16.69 -4.80
C ILE A 162 5.61 -16.87 -5.35
#